data_9d283db6f7084741af5bb8123f455d55
#
_entry.id   9d283db6f7084741af5bb8123f455d55
#
_cell.length_a   1.000
_cell.length_b   1.000
_cell.length_c   1.000
_cell.angle_alpha   90.00
_cell.angle_beta   90.00
_cell.angle_gamma   90.00
#
_symmetry.space_group_name_H-M   'P 1'
#
loop_
_entity.id
_entity.type
_entity.pdbx_description
1 polymer ?
#
loop_
_entity_poly.entity_id
_entity_poly.type
_entity_poly.pdbx_seq_one_letter_code
_entity_poly.pdbx_strand_id
1 'polypeptide(L)'
;MIKIEKIKITLLAALISVHVSAKENINYPGISNVKNERVAAGCTPSTSQTDLDVNNVRTTIMGGGDMWWNLDDARYEIPKDGNKHSMFAGALWIGGVDAGGQLKVAAMTYRQGGNDFWPGPLDVNTATISPEECEEWDKHFKINRSEVEQFVSDYDNSNGAINQSDIPESVLEWPAHGDVSQGQDYYLAPFYDRNGDGNYNPLAGDYPDYNVTGTNDDSKLYGDQTLFWIFNDKGNIHTES
;
A
#
# COMPACT_ATOMS: atom_id res chain seq x y z
N MET A 1 75.15 23.00 -18.96
CA MET A 1 73.79 23.47 -19.30
C MET A 1 73.03 22.27 -19.85
N ILE A 2 72.37 21.58 -18.98
CA ILE A 2 71.69 20.29 -19.27
C ILE A 2 70.19 20.56 -19.60
N LYS A 3 69.81 20.23 -20.84
CA LYS A 3 68.41 20.34 -21.27
C LYS A 3 67.62 19.18 -20.71
N ILE A 4 66.64 19.51 -19.89
CA ILE A 4 65.65 18.54 -19.40
C ILE A 4 64.56 18.45 -20.45
N GLU A 5 64.43 17.30 -21.13
CA GLU A 5 63.32 16.99 -22.01
C GLU A 5 62.09 16.61 -21.15
N LYS A 6 60.95 17.25 -21.45
CA LYS A 6 59.68 16.97 -20.81
C LYS A 6 59.11 15.68 -21.39
N ILE A 7 59.11 14.63 -20.61
CA ILE A 7 58.38 13.40 -20.90
C ILE A 7 56.91 13.69 -20.68
N LYS A 8 56.08 13.70 -21.76
CA LYS A 8 54.63 13.71 -21.68
C LYS A 8 54.15 12.29 -21.41
N ILE A 9 53.74 12.04 -20.20
CA ILE A 9 53.03 10.81 -19.84
C ILE A 9 51.60 11.00 -20.27
N THR A 10 51.18 10.36 -21.36
CA THR A 10 49.81 10.27 -21.80
C THR A 10 49.17 9.11 -21.02
N LEU A 11 48.39 9.44 -20.00
CA LEU A 11 47.63 8.46 -19.26
C LEU A 11 46.42 8.05 -20.13
N LEU A 12 46.50 6.88 -20.76
CA LEU A 12 45.39 6.26 -21.48
C LEU A 12 44.50 5.60 -20.44
N ALA A 13 43.44 6.30 -20.00
CA ALA A 13 42.41 5.72 -19.17
C ALA A 13 41.54 4.80 -20.04
N ALA A 14 41.82 3.51 -20.02
CA ALA A 14 40.93 2.52 -20.59
C ALA A 14 39.69 2.41 -19.69
N LEU A 15 38.57 3.03 -20.09
CA LEU A 15 37.27 2.78 -19.53
C LEU A 15 36.85 1.35 -19.93
N ILE A 16 37.05 0.40 -19.03
CA ILE A 16 36.43 -0.92 -19.13
C ILE A 16 34.99 -0.73 -18.69
N SER A 17 34.11 -0.50 -19.64
CA SER A 17 32.66 -0.63 -19.40
C SER A 17 32.36 -2.11 -19.24
N VAL A 18 32.25 -2.57 -18.00
CA VAL A 18 31.66 -3.88 -17.70
C VAL A 18 30.16 -3.76 -18.00
N HIS A 19 29.79 -4.17 -19.19
CA HIS A 19 28.37 -4.42 -19.49
C HIS A 19 28.02 -5.71 -18.77
N VAL A 20 27.45 -5.59 -17.57
CA VAL A 20 26.72 -6.69 -16.96
C VAL A 20 25.41 -6.81 -17.76
N SER A 21 25.44 -7.59 -18.82
CA SER A 21 24.21 -8.09 -19.41
C SER A 21 23.67 -9.13 -18.44
N ALA A 22 22.73 -8.74 -17.60
CA ALA A 22 21.83 -9.69 -16.99
C ALA A 22 21.05 -10.34 -18.12
N LYS A 23 21.56 -11.42 -18.69
CA LYS A 23 20.76 -12.31 -19.51
C LYS A 23 19.85 -13.04 -18.56
N GLU A 24 18.61 -12.60 -18.47
CA GLU A 24 17.54 -13.45 -17.98
C GLU A 24 17.55 -14.73 -18.84
N ASN A 25 17.88 -15.82 -18.22
CA ASN A 25 17.85 -17.12 -18.87
C ASN A 25 16.40 -17.61 -18.81
N ILE A 26 15.58 -17.16 -19.77
CA ILE A 26 14.14 -17.43 -19.85
C ILE A 26 13.83 -18.90 -20.18
N ASN A 27 14.82 -19.76 -20.24
CA ASN A 27 14.64 -21.19 -20.48
C ASN A 27 14.66 -21.99 -19.17
N TYR A 28 13.53 -21.98 -18.45
CA TYR A 28 13.27 -23.00 -17.44
C TYR A 28 12.81 -24.29 -18.13
N PRO A 29 13.58 -25.39 -18.09
CA PRO A 29 13.08 -26.68 -18.55
C PRO A 29 12.03 -27.15 -17.54
N GLY A 30 10.76 -27.05 -17.87
CA GLY A 30 9.67 -27.58 -17.07
C GLY A 30 8.47 -26.67 -16.81
N ILE A 31 8.51 -25.43 -17.23
CA ILE A 31 7.31 -24.59 -17.22
C ILE A 31 6.57 -24.81 -18.53
N SER A 32 5.78 -25.90 -18.59
CA SER A 32 4.63 -25.94 -19.51
C SER A 32 3.79 -24.68 -19.26
N ASN A 33 3.13 -24.17 -20.31
CA ASN A 33 2.21 -23.01 -20.29
C ASN A 33 0.98 -23.20 -19.38
N VAL A 34 1.17 -23.71 -18.18
CA VAL A 34 0.22 -23.58 -17.10
C VAL A 34 0.40 -22.14 -16.64
N LYS A 35 -0.60 -21.30 -16.89
CA LYS A 35 -0.82 -20.10 -16.08
C LYS A 35 -0.88 -20.61 -14.63
N ASN A 36 0.27 -20.68 -13.97
CA ASN A 36 0.27 -20.81 -12.53
C ASN A 36 -0.27 -19.49 -12.04
N GLU A 37 -1.57 -19.43 -11.84
CA GLU A 37 -2.16 -18.39 -11.02
C GLU A 37 -1.46 -18.53 -9.68
N ARG A 38 -0.65 -17.55 -9.34
CA ARG A 38 -0.03 -17.44 -8.02
C ARG A 38 -1.17 -17.17 -7.08
N VAL A 39 -1.46 -18.12 -6.21
CA VAL A 39 -2.62 -18.06 -5.32
C VAL A 39 -2.11 -18.05 -3.89
N ALA A 40 -2.31 -16.96 -3.18
CA ALA A 40 -2.06 -16.90 -1.74
C ALA A 40 -3.07 -17.77 -1.03
N ALA A 41 -2.69 -19.01 -0.69
CA ALA A 41 -3.53 -19.94 0.07
C ALA A 41 -4.99 -20.08 -0.45
N GLY A 42 -5.22 -19.88 -1.74
CA GLY A 42 -6.54 -19.90 -2.36
C GLY A 42 -7.20 -18.52 -2.56
N CYS A 43 -6.55 -17.45 -2.13
CA CYS A 43 -7.04 -16.08 -2.34
C CYS A 43 -7.08 -15.70 -3.81
N THR A 44 -8.10 -14.98 -4.23
CA THR A 44 -8.17 -14.32 -5.52
C THR A 44 -7.39 -13.00 -5.49
N PRO A 45 -6.83 -12.55 -6.62
CA PRO A 45 -6.26 -11.22 -6.71
C PRO A 45 -7.29 -10.14 -6.39
N SER A 46 -6.85 -9.06 -5.77
CA SER A 46 -7.74 -7.93 -5.44
C SER A 46 -8.48 -7.39 -6.65
N THR A 47 -9.75 -7.10 -6.46
CA THR A 47 -10.63 -6.43 -7.42
C THR A 47 -11.06 -5.04 -6.94
N SER A 48 -10.80 -4.71 -5.69
CA SER A 48 -11.17 -3.42 -5.10
C SER A 48 -10.45 -2.26 -5.78
N GLN A 49 -11.18 -1.16 -5.95
CA GLN A 49 -10.65 0.09 -6.46
C GLN A 49 -11.37 1.28 -5.83
N THR A 50 -10.65 2.34 -5.54
CA THR A 50 -11.22 3.55 -4.94
C THR A 50 -10.47 4.78 -5.43
N ASP A 51 -11.20 5.88 -5.65
CA ASP A 51 -10.61 7.14 -6.05
C ASP A 51 -10.23 8.00 -4.85
N LEU A 52 -9.03 8.58 -4.90
CA LEU A 52 -8.69 9.79 -4.15
C LEU A 52 -9.07 11.00 -5.00
N ASP A 53 -9.98 11.84 -4.50
CA ASP A 53 -10.66 12.84 -5.33
C ASP A 53 -11.06 14.14 -4.63
N VAL A 54 -10.49 14.39 -3.44
CA VAL A 54 -10.90 15.54 -2.62
C VAL A 54 -10.44 16.89 -3.17
N ASN A 55 -9.34 16.91 -3.92
CA ASN A 55 -8.78 18.15 -4.49
C ASN A 55 -8.94 18.22 -6.02
N ASN A 56 -8.06 18.95 -6.71
CA ASN A 56 -8.08 19.10 -8.17
C ASN A 56 -7.48 17.91 -8.93
N VAL A 57 -7.21 16.82 -8.24
CA VAL A 57 -6.74 15.54 -8.80
C VAL A 57 -7.75 14.47 -8.47
N ARG A 58 -8.09 13.63 -9.46
CA ARG A 58 -8.72 12.33 -9.21
C ARG A 58 -7.74 11.24 -9.59
N THR A 59 -7.55 10.29 -8.70
CA THR A 59 -6.69 9.14 -9.00
C THR A 59 -7.26 7.86 -8.42
N THR A 60 -7.28 6.80 -9.23
CA THR A 60 -7.72 5.48 -8.79
C THR A 60 -6.57 4.71 -8.16
N ILE A 61 -6.84 4.10 -7.02
CA ILE A 61 -5.96 3.18 -6.30
C ILE A 61 -6.60 1.80 -6.34
N MET A 62 -5.83 0.78 -6.70
CA MET A 62 -6.25 -0.61 -6.75
C MET A 62 -5.77 -1.35 -5.49
N GLY A 63 -6.57 -2.28 -4.98
CA GLY A 63 -6.22 -3.04 -3.78
C GLY A 63 -5.02 -3.99 -3.92
N GLY A 64 -4.58 -4.25 -5.14
CA GLY A 64 -3.43 -5.12 -5.44
C GLY A 64 -2.08 -4.42 -5.53
N GLY A 65 -1.96 -3.14 -5.10
CA GLY A 65 -0.70 -2.39 -5.12
C GLY A 65 -0.39 -1.69 -6.45
N ASP A 66 -1.30 -1.73 -7.40
CA ASP A 66 -1.28 -0.94 -8.62
C ASP A 66 -2.20 0.28 -8.48
N MET A 67 -1.94 1.34 -9.26
CA MET A 67 -2.62 2.62 -9.12
C MET A 67 -2.61 3.42 -10.42
N TRP A 68 -3.43 4.49 -10.48
CA TRP A 68 -3.52 5.49 -11.56
C TRP A 68 -4.14 4.97 -12.83
N TRP A 69 -4.72 3.81 -12.83
CA TRP A 69 -5.48 3.17 -13.90
C TRP A 69 -6.61 2.32 -13.31
N ASN A 70 -7.50 1.81 -14.14
CA ASN A 70 -8.60 0.93 -13.74
C ASN A 70 -8.55 -0.42 -14.48
N LEU A 71 -7.35 -0.87 -14.84
CA LEU A 71 -7.00 -2.03 -15.67
C LEU A 71 -7.13 -1.80 -17.19
N ASP A 72 -7.88 -0.80 -17.64
CA ASP A 72 -8.08 -0.49 -19.04
C ASP A 72 -7.52 0.87 -19.41
N ASP A 73 -7.88 1.91 -18.66
CA ASP A 73 -7.58 3.32 -18.97
C ASP A 73 -6.77 3.97 -17.85
N ALA A 74 -6.03 5.04 -18.22
CA ALA A 74 -5.39 5.95 -17.27
C ALA A 74 -6.42 6.62 -16.35
N ARG A 75 -6.09 6.73 -15.06
CA ARG A 75 -6.94 7.29 -14.00
C ARG A 75 -6.18 8.23 -13.04
N TYR A 76 -5.20 8.95 -13.57
CA TYR A 76 -4.59 10.07 -12.84
C TYR A 76 -4.96 11.37 -13.55
N GLU A 77 -6.09 11.92 -13.18
CA GLU A 77 -6.75 13.01 -13.89
C GLU A 77 -6.43 14.36 -13.26
N ILE A 78 -5.94 15.30 -14.07
CA ILE A 78 -5.65 16.69 -13.71
C ILE A 78 -6.04 17.63 -14.86
N PRO A 79 -6.89 18.63 -14.62
CA PRO A 79 -7.72 18.80 -13.43
C PRO A 79 -8.75 17.69 -13.31
N LYS A 80 -9.26 17.46 -12.11
CA LYS A 80 -10.37 16.54 -11.89
C LYS A 80 -11.54 16.89 -12.85
N ASP A 81 -12.13 15.87 -13.49
CA ASP A 81 -13.18 15.97 -14.50
C ASP A 81 -12.75 16.62 -15.84
N GLY A 82 -11.44 16.76 -16.06
CA GLY A 82 -10.88 17.41 -17.25
C GLY A 82 -10.50 16.48 -18.40
N ASN A 83 -10.67 15.16 -18.27
CA ASN A 83 -10.23 14.14 -19.23
C ASN A 83 -8.75 14.29 -19.66
N LYS A 84 -7.90 14.75 -18.75
CA LYS A 84 -6.45 14.89 -18.94
C LYS A 84 -5.73 14.03 -17.91
N HIS A 85 -4.87 13.15 -18.39
CA HIS A 85 -4.11 12.23 -17.55
C HIS A 85 -2.64 12.56 -17.63
N SER A 86 -1.96 12.70 -16.47
CA SER A 86 -0.53 12.96 -16.43
C SER A 86 0.29 11.70 -16.28
N MET A 87 -0.32 10.62 -15.77
CA MET A 87 0.29 9.29 -15.60
C MET A 87 -0.69 8.24 -16.07
N PHE A 88 -0.15 7.15 -16.62
CA PHE A 88 -0.98 6.03 -17.09
C PHE A 88 -1.18 4.99 -15.98
N ALA A 89 -0.11 4.55 -15.35
CA ALA A 89 -0.14 3.55 -14.30
C ALA A 89 1.04 3.72 -13.35
N GLY A 90 0.89 3.24 -12.14
CA GLY A 90 1.93 3.09 -11.15
C GLY A 90 1.77 1.76 -10.43
N ALA A 91 2.83 1.27 -9.80
CA ALA A 91 2.79 0.02 -9.09
C ALA A 91 3.76 0.01 -7.91
N LEU A 92 3.42 -0.75 -6.89
CA LEU A 92 4.29 -0.99 -5.75
C LEU A 92 5.28 -2.12 -6.07
N TRP A 93 6.56 -1.86 -5.82
CA TRP A 93 7.64 -2.83 -5.89
C TRP A 93 8.38 -2.83 -4.56
N ILE A 94 8.49 -3.99 -3.93
CA ILE A 94 9.17 -4.19 -2.67
C ILE A 94 10.25 -5.23 -2.89
N GLY A 95 11.49 -4.91 -2.50
CA GLY A 95 12.60 -5.84 -2.56
C GLY A 95 13.39 -5.85 -1.27
N GLY A 96 13.94 -6.99 -0.92
CA GLY A 96 14.74 -7.18 0.27
C GLY A 96 15.60 -8.43 0.21
N VAL A 97 16.43 -8.62 1.22
CA VAL A 97 17.28 -9.80 1.36
C VAL A 97 16.84 -10.56 2.60
N ASP A 98 16.57 -11.86 2.47
CA ASP A 98 16.19 -12.69 3.59
C ASP A 98 17.38 -13.01 4.52
N ALA A 99 17.11 -13.67 5.63
CA ALA A 99 18.14 -14.06 6.59
C ALA A 99 19.20 -15.02 6.01
N GLY A 100 18.90 -15.69 4.91
CA GLY A 100 19.82 -16.56 4.16
C GLY A 100 20.65 -15.82 3.13
N GLY A 101 20.46 -14.50 2.97
CA GLY A 101 21.14 -13.67 1.98
C GLY A 101 20.55 -13.76 0.58
N GLN A 102 19.36 -14.33 0.42
CA GLN A 102 18.67 -14.42 -0.87
C GLN A 102 17.83 -13.17 -1.11
N LEU A 103 17.92 -12.64 -2.31
CA LEU A 103 17.07 -11.54 -2.74
C LEU A 103 15.62 -12.01 -2.85
N LYS A 104 14.69 -11.21 -2.39
CA LYS A 104 13.24 -11.42 -2.45
C LYS A 104 12.58 -10.19 -3.06
N VAL A 105 11.69 -10.40 -4.02
CA VAL A 105 10.97 -9.32 -4.69
C VAL A 105 9.48 -9.62 -4.74
N ALA A 106 8.67 -8.63 -4.42
CA ALA A 106 7.26 -8.59 -4.71
C ALA A 106 6.99 -7.33 -5.55
N ALA A 107 6.52 -7.50 -6.76
CA ALA A 107 6.40 -6.41 -7.73
C ALA A 107 5.11 -6.56 -8.54
N MET A 108 4.20 -5.60 -8.40
CA MET A 108 3.03 -5.56 -9.26
C MET A 108 3.44 -5.15 -10.68
N THR A 109 3.28 -6.05 -11.63
CA THR A 109 3.66 -5.85 -13.04
C THR A 109 2.45 -5.52 -13.91
N TYR A 110 1.57 -4.65 -13.43
CA TYR A 110 0.35 -4.23 -14.14
C TYR A 110 -0.49 -5.43 -14.58
N ARG A 111 -0.50 -6.49 -13.76
CA ARG A 111 -1.21 -7.76 -13.97
C ARG A 111 -0.86 -8.51 -15.28
N GLN A 112 0.22 -8.14 -15.94
CA GLN A 112 0.68 -8.80 -17.16
C GLN A 112 1.45 -10.09 -16.88
N GLY A 113 2.21 -10.14 -15.80
CA GLY A 113 3.02 -11.29 -15.36
C GLY A 113 2.41 -12.10 -14.23
N GLY A 114 1.18 -11.80 -13.83
CA GLY A 114 0.52 -12.35 -12.64
C GLY A 114 0.32 -11.31 -11.55
N ASN A 115 0.01 -11.78 -10.34
CA ASN A 115 -0.18 -10.93 -9.18
C ASN A 115 0.85 -11.32 -8.11
N ASP A 116 1.44 -10.32 -7.46
CA ASP A 116 2.39 -10.52 -6.37
C ASP A 116 1.80 -10.11 -5.03
N PHE A 117 0.59 -9.51 -5.02
CA PHE A 117 -0.11 -9.07 -3.83
C PHE A 117 -1.55 -9.54 -3.81
N TRP A 118 -2.02 -9.92 -2.63
CA TRP A 118 -3.39 -10.38 -2.33
C TRP A 118 -3.97 -9.61 -1.15
N PRO A 119 -5.29 -9.45 -1.05
CA PRO A 119 -5.90 -8.69 0.04
C PRO A 119 -5.72 -9.37 1.39
N GLY A 120 -5.72 -8.56 2.44
CA GLY A 120 -5.89 -8.96 3.82
C GLY A 120 -4.61 -9.10 4.64
N PRO A 121 -4.77 -9.03 5.98
CA PRO A 121 -3.70 -9.24 6.94
C PRO A 121 -3.37 -10.73 7.08
N LEU A 122 -2.10 -11.04 7.32
CA LEU A 122 -1.69 -12.40 7.65
C LEU A 122 -1.81 -12.67 9.15
N ASP A 123 -2.04 -13.93 9.52
CA ASP A 123 -1.84 -14.41 10.88
C ASP A 123 -0.38 -14.13 11.29
N VAL A 124 -0.19 -13.45 12.40
CA VAL A 124 1.12 -12.96 12.87
C VAL A 124 2.08 -14.08 13.29
N ASN A 125 1.57 -15.28 13.55
CA ASN A 125 2.38 -16.43 13.99
C ASN A 125 2.72 -17.37 12.84
N THR A 126 1.76 -17.59 11.93
CA THR A 126 1.88 -18.61 10.86
C THR A 126 2.10 -17.99 9.48
N ALA A 127 1.89 -16.67 9.35
CA ALA A 127 1.89 -15.96 8.09
C ALA A 127 0.96 -16.62 7.06
N THR A 128 -0.25 -17.00 7.49
CA THR A 128 -1.30 -17.57 6.65
C THR A 128 -2.53 -16.68 6.62
N ILE A 129 -3.38 -16.89 5.64
CA ILE A 129 -4.68 -16.24 5.49
C ILE A 129 -5.60 -17.20 4.73
N SER A 130 -6.90 -17.21 5.06
CA SER A 130 -7.89 -18.01 4.35
C SER A 130 -8.46 -17.26 3.13
N PRO A 131 -9.05 -17.97 2.15
CA PRO A 131 -9.74 -17.34 1.03
C PRO A 131 -10.88 -16.40 1.47
N GLU A 132 -11.60 -16.78 2.51
CA GLU A 132 -12.72 -16.02 3.07
C GLU A 132 -12.23 -14.69 3.66
N GLU A 133 -11.13 -14.69 4.40
CA GLU A 133 -10.49 -13.48 4.92
C GLU A 133 -10.00 -12.58 3.79
N CYS A 134 -9.39 -13.14 2.74
CA CYS A 134 -8.99 -12.36 1.57
C CYS A 134 -10.18 -11.63 0.93
N GLU A 135 -11.31 -12.31 0.78
CA GLU A 135 -12.53 -11.72 0.20
C GLU A 135 -13.09 -10.61 1.11
N GLU A 136 -13.08 -10.82 2.43
CA GLU A 136 -13.54 -9.83 3.41
C GLU A 136 -12.68 -8.55 3.36
N TRP A 137 -11.37 -8.70 3.18
CA TRP A 137 -10.41 -7.61 3.15
C TRP A 137 -10.16 -7.01 1.75
N ASP A 138 -10.82 -7.50 0.68
CA ASP A 138 -10.70 -6.90 -0.66
C ASP A 138 -11.51 -5.60 -0.75
N LYS A 139 -11.14 -4.62 0.07
CA LYS A 139 -11.77 -3.30 0.16
C LYS A 139 -10.81 -2.22 0.60
N HIS A 140 -11.20 -0.98 0.34
CA HIS A 140 -10.52 0.21 0.86
C HIS A 140 -11.39 0.88 1.93
N PHE A 141 -10.73 1.38 2.95
CA PHE A 141 -11.32 2.25 3.96
C PHE A 141 -10.93 3.69 3.64
N LYS A 142 -11.89 4.46 3.16
CA LYS A 142 -11.70 5.86 2.76
C LYS A 142 -12.23 6.78 3.84
N ILE A 143 -11.41 7.71 4.26
CA ILE A 143 -11.76 8.69 5.27
C ILE A 143 -11.38 10.11 4.83
N ASN A 144 -12.27 11.07 5.02
CA ASN A 144 -12.03 12.48 4.80
C ASN A 144 -11.71 13.17 6.12
N ARG A 145 -10.72 14.05 6.13
CA ARG A 145 -10.39 14.88 7.31
C ARG A 145 -11.62 15.61 7.84
N SER A 146 -12.45 16.18 6.96
CA SER A 146 -13.64 16.93 7.34
C SER A 146 -14.69 16.09 8.06
N GLU A 147 -14.80 14.80 7.77
CA GLU A 147 -15.71 13.88 8.48
C GLU A 147 -15.22 13.65 9.90
N VAL A 148 -13.91 13.50 10.08
CA VAL A 148 -13.30 13.35 11.42
C VAL A 148 -13.41 14.64 12.22
N GLU A 149 -13.13 15.80 11.61
CA GLU A 149 -13.28 17.11 12.24
C GLU A 149 -14.72 17.37 12.70
N GLN A 150 -15.69 17.04 11.87
CA GLN A 150 -17.11 17.16 12.21
C GLN A 150 -17.48 16.22 13.37
N PHE A 151 -17.08 14.95 13.30
CA PHE A 151 -17.32 13.99 14.38
C PHE A 151 -16.75 14.44 15.72
N VAL A 152 -15.48 14.88 15.74
CA VAL A 152 -14.84 15.39 16.97
C VAL A 152 -15.58 16.60 17.53
N SER A 153 -15.98 17.52 16.65
CA SER A 153 -16.77 18.70 17.05
C SER A 153 -18.12 18.32 17.66
N ASP A 154 -18.83 17.37 17.03
CA ASP A 154 -20.15 16.92 17.52
C ASP A 154 -20.03 16.15 18.84
N TYR A 155 -19.00 15.32 18.97
CA TYR A 155 -18.70 14.63 20.23
C TYR A 155 -18.43 15.61 21.37
N ASP A 156 -17.59 16.61 21.14
CA ASP A 156 -17.23 17.61 22.15
C ASP A 156 -18.44 18.49 22.52
N ASN A 157 -19.24 18.90 21.54
CA ASN A 157 -20.45 19.71 21.76
C ASN A 157 -21.54 18.95 22.51
N SER A 158 -21.61 17.63 22.36
CA SER A 158 -22.55 16.77 23.09
C SER A 158 -22.06 16.41 24.52
N ASN A 159 -20.87 16.86 24.91
CA ASN A 159 -20.19 16.42 26.13
C ASN A 159 -20.02 14.90 26.20
N GLY A 160 -19.75 14.27 25.06
CA GLY A 160 -19.55 12.83 24.92
C GLY A 160 -20.86 12.01 24.86
N ALA A 161 -22.02 12.64 24.76
CA ALA A 161 -23.32 11.96 24.64
C ALA A 161 -23.75 11.87 23.16
N ILE A 162 -22.94 11.20 22.32
CA ILE A 162 -23.26 10.99 20.91
C ILE A 162 -23.97 9.65 20.68
N ASN A 163 -24.94 9.62 19.76
CA ASN A 163 -25.56 8.34 19.36
C ASN A 163 -24.78 7.74 18.19
N GLN A 164 -24.79 6.43 18.09
CA GLN A 164 -24.15 5.73 16.97
C GLN A 164 -24.65 6.18 15.59
N SER A 165 -25.93 6.54 15.48
CA SER A 165 -26.53 7.07 14.23
C SER A 165 -26.00 8.40 13.77
N ASP A 166 -25.34 9.14 14.67
CA ASP A 166 -24.82 10.48 14.42
C ASP A 166 -23.31 10.44 14.07
N ILE A 167 -22.71 9.25 14.16
CA ILE A 167 -21.29 9.03 13.83
C ILE A 167 -21.17 8.66 12.34
N PRO A 168 -20.29 9.30 11.56
CA PRO A 168 -20.07 8.92 10.18
C PRO A 168 -19.68 7.45 10.04
N GLU A 169 -20.23 6.75 9.03
CA GLU A 169 -19.95 5.34 8.77
C GLU A 169 -18.45 5.09 8.57
N SER A 170 -17.75 6.01 7.88
CA SER A 170 -16.31 5.96 7.68
C SER A 170 -15.48 5.99 8.98
N VAL A 171 -16.02 6.60 10.04
CA VAL A 171 -15.44 6.59 11.39
C VAL A 171 -15.81 5.31 12.12
N LEU A 172 -17.08 4.86 12.03
CA LEU A 172 -17.52 3.62 12.66
C LEU A 172 -16.81 2.38 12.12
N GLU A 173 -16.61 2.33 10.81
CA GLU A 173 -16.01 1.18 10.10
C GLU A 173 -14.49 1.28 9.97
N TRP A 174 -13.85 2.25 10.60
CA TRP A 174 -12.39 2.39 10.52
C TRP A 174 -11.70 1.14 11.10
N PRO A 175 -10.84 0.46 10.33
CA PRO A 175 -10.29 -0.83 10.70
C PRO A 175 -9.10 -0.70 11.66
N ALA A 176 -9.33 -0.08 12.81
CA ALA A 176 -8.30 0.14 13.82
C ALA A 176 -7.75 -1.17 14.41
N HIS A 177 -8.57 -2.22 14.43
CA HIS A 177 -8.22 -3.52 14.98
C HIS A 177 -8.46 -4.65 13.99
N GLY A 178 -7.59 -5.66 14.04
CA GLY A 178 -7.79 -6.94 13.38
C GLY A 178 -8.50 -7.96 14.29
N ASP A 179 -8.95 -9.03 13.68
CA ASP A 179 -9.54 -10.16 14.40
C ASP A 179 -8.44 -11.08 14.98
N VAL A 180 -8.14 -10.90 16.27
CA VAL A 180 -7.14 -11.72 16.96
C VAL A 180 -7.54 -13.20 17.06
N SER A 181 -8.82 -13.54 16.88
CA SER A 181 -9.28 -14.94 16.86
C SER A 181 -8.88 -15.64 15.56
N GLN A 182 -8.62 -14.87 14.51
CA GLN A 182 -8.07 -15.32 13.23
C GLN A 182 -6.54 -15.12 13.16
N GLY A 183 -5.90 -14.74 14.26
CA GLY A 183 -4.47 -14.52 14.35
C GLY A 183 -3.98 -13.19 13.80
N GLN A 184 -4.87 -12.29 13.41
CA GLN A 184 -4.49 -10.97 12.89
C GLN A 184 -3.88 -10.10 13.98
N ASP A 185 -3.05 -9.13 13.61
CA ASP A 185 -2.53 -8.14 14.56
C ASP A 185 -3.70 -7.33 15.14
N TYR A 186 -3.61 -7.06 16.44
CA TYR A 186 -4.64 -6.27 17.11
C TYR A 186 -4.70 -4.84 16.58
N TYR A 187 -3.55 -4.21 16.33
CA TYR A 187 -3.49 -2.85 15.80
C TYR A 187 -3.25 -2.85 14.30
N LEU A 188 -4.20 -2.30 13.53
CA LEU A 188 -4.10 -2.19 12.07
C LEU A 188 -4.04 -0.72 11.64
N ALA A 189 -5.18 -0.08 11.43
CA ALA A 189 -5.21 1.32 11.03
C ALA A 189 -4.96 2.26 12.22
N PRO A 190 -4.18 3.33 12.04
CA PRO A 190 -3.90 4.25 13.14
C PRO A 190 -5.14 5.02 13.59
N PHE A 191 -5.33 5.14 14.89
CA PHE A 191 -6.44 5.87 15.50
C PHE A 191 -5.96 6.69 16.70
N TYR A 192 -6.70 7.74 17.02
CA TYR A 192 -6.54 8.51 18.23
C TYR A 192 -7.41 7.90 19.32
N ASP A 193 -6.79 7.41 20.37
CA ASP A 193 -7.41 6.83 21.54
C ASP A 193 -7.61 7.94 22.58
N ARG A 194 -8.85 8.41 22.72
CA ARG A 194 -9.17 9.56 23.57
C ARG A 194 -9.09 9.22 25.04
N ASN A 195 -9.52 8.02 25.42
CA ASN A 195 -9.58 7.60 26.82
C ASN A 195 -8.35 6.80 27.27
N GLY A 196 -7.47 6.38 26.33
CA GLY A 196 -6.22 5.68 26.60
C GLY A 196 -6.42 4.22 26.99
N ASP A 197 -7.51 3.58 26.55
CA ASP A 197 -7.80 2.18 26.89
C ASP A 197 -7.25 1.16 25.87
N GLY A 198 -6.72 1.63 24.76
CA GLY A 198 -6.14 0.82 23.68
C GLY A 198 -7.17 0.20 22.75
N ASN A 199 -8.46 0.53 22.89
CA ASN A 199 -9.53 0.02 22.05
C ASN A 199 -10.14 1.15 21.23
N TYR A 200 -10.42 0.90 19.95
CA TYR A 200 -11.10 1.86 19.11
C TYR A 200 -12.63 1.81 19.37
N ASN A 201 -13.15 2.89 19.95
CA ASN A 201 -14.54 3.04 20.23
C ASN A 201 -15.02 4.48 19.95
N PRO A 202 -15.61 4.75 18.78
CA PRO A 202 -16.12 6.09 18.45
C PRO A 202 -17.17 6.62 19.44
N LEU A 203 -17.92 5.74 20.11
CA LEU A 203 -18.84 6.17 21.19
C LEU A 203 -18.10 6.70 22.44
N ALA A 204 -16.82 6.37 22.61
CA ALA A 204 -15.93 6.95 23.62
C ALA A 204 -15.16 8.17 23.09
N GLY A 205 -15.34 8.53 21.82
CA GLY A 205 -14.74 9.70 21.19
C GLY A 205 -13.45 9.41 20.43
N ASP A 206 -13.13 8.14 20.18
CA ASP A 206 -11.97 7.76 19.39
C ASP A 206 -12.23 7.98 17.88
N TYR A 207 -11.18 8.29 17.13
CA TYR A 207 -11.30 8.65 15.72
C TYR A 207 -10.05 8.28 14.92
N PRO A 208 -10.14 8.14 13.57
CA PRO A 208 -8.96 7.96 12.71
C PRO A 208 -7.91 9.04 12.96
N ASP A 209 -6.64 8.66 13.11
CA ASP A 209 -5.56 9.46 13.71
C ASP A 209 -5.14 10.71 12.89
N TYR A 210 -6.10 11.61 12.63
CA TYR A 210 -5.84 12.94 12.11
C TYR A 210 -5.53 13.92 13.25
N ASN A 211 -4.62 14.86 13.01
CA ASN A 211 -4.42 15.99 13.91
C ASN A 211 -5.51 17.06 13.70
N VAL A 212 -6.70 16.82 14.24
CA VAL A 212 -7.85 17.72 14.10
C VAL A 212 -7.92 18.80 15.20
N THR A 213 -7.31 18.53 16.34
CA THR A 213 -7.29 19.47 17.49
C THR A 213 -6.07 20.39 17.46
N GLY A 214 -5.09 20.12 16.60
CA GLY A 214 -3.80 20.83 16.57
C GLY A 214 -2.87 20.49 17.75
N THR A 215 -3.22 19.48 18.54
CA THR A 215 -2.47 19.05 19.73
C THR A 215 -1.83 17.68 19.58
N ASN A 216 -2.18 16.94 18.52
CA ASN A 216 -1.61 15.64 18.21
C ASN A 216 -0.55 15.75 17.11
N ASP A 217 0.66 16.17 17.49
CA ASP A 217 1.79 16.31 16.55
C ASP A 217 2.31 14.97 16.03
N ASP A 218 1.94 13.85 16.68
CA ASP A 218 2.35 12.49 16.32
C ASP A 218 1.35 11.76 15.43
N SER A 219 0.28 12.44 14.98
CA SER A 219 -0.77 11.85 14.13
C SER A 219 -0.18 11.24 12.85
N LYS A 220 -0.77 10.12 12.42
CA LYS A 220 -0.28 9.33 11.28
C LYS A 220 -1.02 9.61 9.98
N LEU A 221 -2.21 10.23 10.04
CA LEU A 221 -2.99 10.56 8.87
C LEU A 221 -2.80 12.02 8.48
N TYR A 222 -2.50 12.24 7.20
CA TYR A 222 -2.19 13.56 6.66
C TYR A 222 -3.08 13.89 5.45
N GLY A 223 -3.09 15.17 5.08
CA GLY A 223 -3.87 15.66 3.95
C GLY A 223 -5.36 15.74 4.27
N ASP A 224 -6.19 15.86 3.23
CA ASP A 224 -7.64 16.05 3.36
C ASP A 224 -8.42 14.74 3.17
N GLN A 225 -7.78 13.71 2.62
CA GLN A 225 -8.37 12.41 2.36
C GLN A 225 -7.30 11.32 2.47
N THR A 226 -7.65 10.20 3.10
CA THR A 226 -6.78 9.04 3.24
C THR A 226 -7.52 7.78 2.81
N LEU A 227 -6.80 6.87 2.15
CA LEU A 227 -7.19 5.49 1.95
C LEU A 227 -6.32 4.59 2.81
N PHE A 228 -6.95 3.68 3.51
CA PHE A 228 -6.29 2.57 4.19
C PHE A 228 -6.78 1.26 3.60
N TRP A 229 -5.89 0.32 3.36
CA TRP A 229 -6.19 -1.05 2.98
C TRP A 229 -5.01 -1.94 3.35
N ILE A 230 -5.23 -3.24 3.40
CA ILE A 230 -4.20 -4.21 3.73
C ILE A 230 -4.06 -5.20 2.59
N PHE A 231 -2.83 -5.49 2.23
CA PHE A 231 -2.49 -6.55 1.29
C PHE A 231 -1.19 -7.25 1.75
N ASN A 232 -0.97 -8.44 1.24
CA ASN A 232 0.17 -9.27 1.55
C ASN A 232 0.76 -9.88 0.28
N ASP A 233 1.98 -10.40 0.37
CA ASP A 233 2.71 -11.03 -0.72
C ASP A 233 2.86 -12.55 -0.55
N LYS A 234 2.05 -13.17 0.32
CA LYS A 234 2.14 -14.59 0.69
C LYS A 234 2.07 -15.56 -0.48
N GLY A 235 1.31 -15.23 -1.51
CA GLY A 235 1.21 -16.04 -2.73
C GLY A 235 2.38 -15.86 -3.70
N ASN A 236 3.25 -14.89 -3.45
CA ASN A 236 4.40 -14.66 -4.29
C ASN A 236 5.47 -15.73 -4.02
N ILE A 237 6.05 -16.26 -5.09
CA ILE A 237 7.09 -17.29 -5.01
C ILE A 237 8.42 -16.68 -4.55
N HIS A 238 8.59 -15.38 -4.69
CA HIS A 238 9.84 -14.65 -4.42
C HIS A 238 11.07 -15.29 -5.08
N THR A 239 10.86 -16.00 -6.19
CA THR A 239 11.96 -16.62 -6.91
C THR A 239 12.66 -15.58 -7.73
N GLU A 240 13.85 -15.38 -7.37
CA GLU A 240 14.86 -14.93 -8.26
C GLU A 240 15.47 -16.12 -8.91
N SER A 241 15.35 -16.21 -10.08
CA SER A 241 16.02 -17.24 -10.86
C SER A 241 17.18 -16.66 -11.62
#